data_4a2489bce41d6da373c756ac98a769a5
#
_entry.id   4a2489bce41d6da373c756ac98a769a5
#
_cell.length_a   1.000
_cell.length_b   1.000
_cell.length_c   1.000
_cell.angle_alpha   90.00
_cell.angle_beta   90.00
_cell.angle_gamma   90.00
#
_symmetry.space_group_name_H-M   'P 1'
#
loop_
_entity.id
_entity.type
_entity.pdbx_description
1 polymer ?
#
loop_
_entity_poly.entity_id
_entity_poly.type
_entity_poly.pdbx_seq_one_letter_code
_entity_poly.pdbx_strand_id
1 'polypeptide(L)'
;PPGAHGFEGMGADPWAVHMAPPPAFDSAEMGAELVELYWRALARDVPFGAYGQNGVVAAAAADLSGTPGYAGPGGVTDPRGGSLDAGRLFRGLLPGAQSGPHVSQLLWKDVPRGAIPQSQRIRVLASEAADGTGDADVVGTGPDYLTDWDAWLRVQRGVPVARTNPPPTLVDPDGDPDATVTRHIVTGRDLANKVRRQVPYLATRDAAEVLLGMGVPLDPRIPYQQGGRGSSTAGTSGIRTAGPVINFGSHDVLESVVSVFDLAQTACWYRKWLVHRRLRPEEYAGRLEAERRGAASAGAFP
;
A
#
# COMPACT_ATOMS: atom_id res chain seq x y z
N PRO A 1 -8.63 -16.00 -9.06
CA PRO A 1 -7.74 -17.01 -8.50
C PRO A 1 -8.53 -18.17 -7.91
N PRO A 2 -8.03 -19.42 -7.96
CA PRO A 2 -8.75 -20.57 -7.42
C PRO A 2 -9.14 -20.44 -5.95
N GLY A 3 -8.31 -19.82 -5.13
CA GLY A 3 -8.58 -19.61 -3.71
C GLY A 3 -9.80 -18.73 -3.42
N ALA A 4 -10.26 -17.93 -4.39
CA ALA A 4 -11.48 -17.12 -4.22
C ALA A 4 -12.77 -17.97 -4.14
N HIS A 5 -12.71 -19.24 -4.51
CA HIS A 5 -13.83 -20.20 -4.43
C HIS A 5 -13.71 -21.14 -3.21
N GLY A 6 -12.70 -20.97 -2.39
CA GLY A 6 -12.49 -21.83 -1.22
C GLY A 6 -13.57 -21.66 -0.16
N PHE A 7 -13.77 -22.70 0.62
CA PHE A 7 -14.52 -22.65 1.86
C PHE A 7 -13.51 -22.53 3.01
N GLU A 8 -13.84 -21.72 3.98
CA GLU A 8 -12.96 -21.52 5.11
C GLU A 8 -13.29 -22.51 6.23
N GLY A 9 -12.27 -23.12 6.80
CA GLY A 9 -12.41 -23.97 7.98
C GLY A 9 -12.62 -23.16 9.27
N MET A 10 -12.17 -21.91 9.26
CA MET A 10 -12.33 -20.97 10.37
C MET A 10 -12.70 -19.60 9.81
N GLY A 11 -13.73 -18.97 10.38
CA GLY A 11 -14.18 -17.65 9.97
C GLY A 11 -15.26 -17.67 8.91
N ALA A 12 -15.41 -16.55 8.23
CA ALA A 12 -16.46 -16.36 7.23
C ALA A 12 -15.96 -16.77 5.83
N ASP A 13 -16.81 -17.41 5.07
CA ASP A 13 -16.53 -17.69 3.66
C ASP A 13 -16.35 -16.39 2.86
N PRO A 14 -15.55 -16.39 1.78
CA PRO A 14 -15.23 -15.19 1.00
C PRO A 14 -16.45 -14.42 0.48
N TRP A 15 -17.52 -15.11 0.14
CA TRP A 15 -18.75 -14.47 -0.35
C TRP A 15 -19.60 -13.85 0.75
N ALA A 16 -19.45 -14.28 2.00
CA ALA A 16 -20.19 -13.75 3.15
C ALA A 16 -19.65 -12.39 3.63
N VAL A 17 -18.39 -12.08 3.32
CA VAL A 17 -17.78 -10.81 3.70
C VAL A 17 -18.27 -9.72 2.75
N HIS A 18 -18.94 -8.71 3.30
CA HIS A 18 -19.42 -7.57 2.52
C HIS A 18 -18.29 -6.59 2.22
N MET A 19 -18.21 -6.15 0.96
CA MET A 19 -17.39 -5.04 0.53
C MET A 19 -18.24 -4.09 -0.32
N ALA A 20 -18.07 -2.79 -0.14
CA ALA A 20 -18.71 -1.79 -0.97
C ALA A 20 -18.34 -2.02 -2.46
N PRO A 21 -19.28 -1.84 -3.39
CA PRO A 21 -18.97 -1.91 -4.81
C PRO A 21 -18.03 -0.76 -5.20
N PRO A 22 -17.23 -0.96 -6.25
CA PRO A 22 -16.47 0.15 -6.85
C PRO A 22 -17.46 1.15 -7.48
N PRO A 23 -17.01 2.38 -7.78
CA PRO A 23 -17.79 3.33 -8.54
C PRO A 23 -18.29 2.74 -9.86
N ALA A 24 -19.46 3.17 -10.32
CA ALA A 24 -19.98 2.78 -11.62
C ALA A 24 -19.01 3.20 -12.73
N PHE A 25 -18.95 2.40 -13.80
CA PHE A 25 -17.98 2.55 -14.88
C PHE A 25 -17.98 3.94 -15.51
N ASP A 26 -19.15 4.54 -15.69
CA ASP A 26 -19.39 5.83 -16.34
C ASP A 26 -19.69 6.97 -15.34
N SER A 27 -19.34 6.77 -14.07
CA SER A 27 -19.62 7.75 -13.01
C SER A 27 -18.52 8.82 -12.90
N ALA A 28 -18.91 10.00 -12.41
CA ALA A 28 -17.99 11.06 -12.06
C ALA A 28 -16.99 10.60 -10.97
N GLU A 29 -17.43 9.73 -10.06
CA GLU A 29 -16.58 9.16 -9.02
C GLU A 29 -15.44 8.31 -9.61
N MET A 30 -15.75 7.50 -10.63
CA MET A 30 -14.73 6.73 -11.36
C MET A 30 -13.72 7.65 -12.05
N GLY A 31 -14.19 8.73 -12.67
CA GLY A 31 -13.34 9.77 -13.27
C GLY A 31 -12.43 10.42 -12.23
N ALA A 32 -12.98 10.79 -11.08
CA ALA A 32 -12.24 11.41 -9.99
C ALA A 32 -11.14 10.51 -9.40
N GLU A 33 -11.42 9.20 -9.28
CA GLU A 33 -10.37 8.25 -8.86
C GLU A 33 -9.20 8.19 -9.86
N LEU A 34 -9.46 8.29 -11.18
CA LEU A 34 -8.39 8.35 -12.17
C LEU A 34 -7.59 9.65 -12.09
N VAL A 35 -8.26 10.78 -11.88
CA VAL A 35 -7.59 12.07 -11.67
C VAL A 35 -6.70 12.00 -10.43
N GLU A 36 -7.18 11.42 -9.33
CA GLU A 36 -6.36 11.20 -8.14
C GLU A 36 -5.15 10.32 -8.42
N LEU A 37 -5.31 9.20 -9.14
CA LEU A 37 -4.21 8.32 -9.51
C LEU A 37 -3.18 9.02 -10.39
N TYR A 38 -3.62 9.89 -11.30
CA TYR A 38 -2.72 10.69 -12.12
C TYR A 38 -1.89 11.67 -11.27
N TRP A 39 -2.52 12.36 -10.32
CA TRP A 39 -1.82 13.21 -9.38
C TRP A 39 -0.85 12.45 -8.47
N ARG A 40 -1.21 11.24 -8.04
CA ARG A 40 -0.29 10.34 -7.33
C ARG A 40 0.92 9.98 -8.19
N ALA A 41 0.72 9.77 -9.49
CA ALA A 41 1.83 9.50 -10.40
C ALA A 41 2.74 10.72 -10.58
N LEU A 42 2.20 11.93 -10.64
CA LEU A 42 3.00 13.16 -10.71
C LEU A 42 3.76 13.44 -9.39
N ALA A 43 3.16 13.14 -8.26
CA ALA A 43 3.76 13.34 -6.93
C ALA A 43 4.60 12.16 -6.44
N ARG A 44 4.78 11.10 -7.23
CA ARG A 44 5.37 9.83 -6.78
C ARG A 44 6.78 9.93 -6.22
N ASP A 45 7.56 10.91 -6.71
CA ASP A 45 8.94 11.14 -6.29
C ASP A 45 9.08 12.28 -5.26
N VAL A 46 7.98 12.93 -4.90
CA VAL A 46 7.97 13.94 -3.85
C VAL A 46 8.07 13.24 -2.49
N PRO A 47 9.04 13.58 -1.64
CA PRO A 47 9.10 13.04 -0.29
C PRO A 47 7.85 13.39 0.51
N PHE A 48 7.31 12.44 1.26
CA PHE A 48 6.12 12.67 2.09
C PHE A 48 6.31 13.83 3.10
N GLY A 49 7.54 14.01 3.60
CA GLY A 49 7.89 15.12 4.49
C GLY A 49 7.84 16.50 3.81
N ALA A 50 7.97 16.54 2.49
CA ALA A 50 7.93 17.79 1.71
C ALA A 50 6.52 18.13 1.17
N TYR A 51 5.51 17.30 1.39
CA TYR A 51 4.17 17.49 0.83
C TYR A 51 3.58 18.87 1.16
N GLY A 52 3.78 19.37 2.38
CA GLY A 52 3.25 20.67 2.80
C GLY A 52 3.82 21.91 2.08
N GLN A 53 4.92 21.74 1.34
CA GLN A 53 5.66 22.84 0.69
C GLN A 53 5.84 22.62 -0.81
N ASN A 54 5.34 21.51 -1.35
CA ASN A 54 5.55 21.13 -2.74
C ASN A 54 4.42 21.64 -3.65
N GLY A 55 4.79 22.31 -4.74
CA GLY A 55 3.84 22.90 -5.69
C GLY A 55 2.97 21.87 -6.41
N VAL A 56 3.49 20.65 -6.71
CA VAL A 56 2.71 19.57 -7.35
C VAL A 56 1.63 19.08 -6.39
N VAL A 57 1.97 18.92 -5.11
CA VAL A 57 1.02 18.51 -4.07
C VAL A 57 -0.05 19.56 -3.84
N ALA A 58 0.32 20.83 -3.82
CA ALA A 58 -0.63 21.94 -3.70
C ALA A 58 -1.60 22.00 -4.90
N ALA A 59 -1.07 21.84 -6.12
CA ALA A 59 -1.88 21.78 -7.34
C ALA A 59 -2.85 20.59 -7.33
N ALA A 60 -2.38 19.41 -6.89
CA ALA A 60 -3.22 18.23 -6.74
C ALA A 60 -4.37 18.46 -5.76
N ALA A 61 -4.10 19.08 -4.60
CA ALA A 61 -5.12 19.40 -3.62
C ALA A 61 -6.17 20.38 -4.15
N ALA A 62 -5.73 21.41 -4.88
CA ALA A 62 -6.62 22.37 -5.49
C ALA A 62 -7.52 21.75 -6.58
N ASP A 63 -6.94 20.97 -7.47
CA ASP A 63 -7.66 20.32 -8.57
C ASP A 63 -8.68 19.29 -8.05
N LEU A 64 -8.26 18.39 -7.16
CA LEU A 64 -9.14 17.38 -6.57
C LEU A 64 -10.26 17.97 -5.72
N SER A 65 -10.03 19.12 -5.07
CA SER A 65 -11.08 19.82 -4.33
C SER A 65 -12.23 20.28 -5.23
N GLY A 66 -11.95 20.58 -6.49
CA GLY A 66 -12.92 20.97 -7.49
C GLY A 66 -13.42 19.83 -8.39
N THR A 67 -12.85 18.62 -8.26
CA THR A 67 -13.16 17.51 -9.15
C THR A 67 -14.51 16.88 -8.79
N PRO A 68 -15.50 16.87 -9.70
CA PRO A 68 -16.78 16.23 -9.46
C PRO A 68 -16.61 14.74 -9.12
N GLY A 69 -17.30 14.27 -8.09
CA GLY A 69 -17.25 12.86 -7.70
C GLY A 69 -16.04 12.47 -6.84
N TYR A 70 -15.13 13.41 -6.52
CA TYR A 70 -14.02 13.09 -5.63
C TYR A 70 -14.53 12.69 -4.23
N ALA A 71 -14.27 11.46 -3.84
CA ALA A 71 -14.77 10.84 -2.60
C ALA A 71 -13.71 10.75 -1.48
N GLY A 72 -12.53 11.33 -1.68
CA GLY A 72 -11.47 11.36 -0.67
C GLY A 72 -11.75 12.33 0.46
N PRO A 73 -10.92 12.34 1.53
CA PRO A 73 -11.04 13.30 2.63
C PRO A 73 -10.97 14.74 2.13
N GLY A 74 -11.92 15.58 2.52
CA GLY A 74 -12.04 16.97 2.05
C GLY A 74 -12.69 17.11 0.68
N GLY A 75 -13.13 16.02 0.06
CA GLY A 75 -13.97 16.06 -1.14
C GLY A 75 -15.40 16.48 -0.83
N VAL A 76 -16.16 16.76 -1.88
CA VAL A 76 -17.57 17.21 -1.78
C VAL A 76 -18.44 16.21 -1.02
N THR A 77 -18.11 14.93 -1.09
CA THR A 77 -18.86 13.84 -0.45
C THR A 77 -18.33 13.46 0.95
N ASP A 78 -17.28 14.11 1.43
CA ASP A 78 -16.77 13.87 2.79
C ASP A 78 -17.75 14.42 3.83
N PRO A 79 -18.44 13.56 4.61
CA PRO A 79 -19.45 14.01 5.58
C PRO A 79 -18.87 14.85 6.72
N ARG A 80 -17.54 14.85 6.89
CA ARG A 80 -16.85 15.65 7.92
C ARG A 80 -16.45 17.03 7.41
N GLY A 81 -16.56 17.27 6.11
CA GLY A 81 -16.18 18.51 5.48
C GLY A 81 -14.68 18.83 5.61
N GLY A 82 -14.36 20.09 5.47
CA GLY A 82 -13.00 20.62 5.52
C GLY A 82 -12.35 20.71 4.16
N SER A 83 -11.22 21.43 4.10
CA SER A 83 -10.43 21.56 2.86
C SER A 83 -9.52 20.38 2.65
N LEU A 84 -9.29 20.05 1.39
CA LEU A 84 -8.23 19.13 1.00
C LEU A 84 -6.89 19.87 1.05
N ASP A 85 -6.00 19.39 1.87
CA ASP A 85 -4.64 19.87 2.02
C ASP A 85 -3.62 18.74 1.89
N ALA A 86 -2.34 19.06 2.00
CA ALA A 86 -1.25 18.09 1.90
C ALA A 86 -1.35 16.94 2.93
N GLY A 87 -1.94 17.18 4.09
CA GLY A 87 -2.11 16.16 5.14
C GLY A 87 -3.27 15.19 4.86
N ARG A 88 -4.24 15.63 4.08
CA ARG A 88 -5.44 14.87 3.71
C ARG A 88 -5.40 14.32 2.30
N LEU A 89 -4.48 14.79 1.46
CA LEU A 89 -4.31 14.37 0.08
C LEU A 89 -3.92 12.89 -0.02
N PHE A 90 -4.47 12.18 -1.00
CA PHE A 90 -4.20 10.77 -1.29
C PHE A 90 -4.55 9.80 -0.14
N ARG A 91 -5.54 10.16 0.64
CA ARG A 91 -6.00 9.38 1.79
C ARG A 91 -7.34 8.71 1.52
N GLY A 92 -7.58 7.60 2.23
CA GLY A 92 -8.89 6.94 2.24
C GLY A 92 -9.81 7.50 3.33
N LEU A 93 -11.10 7.15 3.24
CA LEU A 93 -12.12 7.52 4.22
C LEU A 93 -12.19 6.59 5.44
N LEU A 94 -11.50 5.47 5.41
CA LEU A 94 -11.51 4.49 6.51
C LEU A 94 -10.86 5.07 7.78
N PRO A 95 -11.35 4.71 8.96
CA PRO A 95 -10.73 5.09 10.21
C PRO A 95 -9.22 4.76 10.21
N GLY A 96 -8.39 5.69 10.66
CA GLY A 96 -6.94 5.57 10.67
C GLY A 96 -6.22 5.83 9.35
N ALA A 97 -6.94 5.90 8.23
CA ALA A 97 -6.35 6.22 6.92
C ALA A 97 -6.44 7.71 6.54
N GLN A 98 -7.17 8.51 7.29
CA GLN A 98 -7.61 9.86 6.91
C GLN A 98 -6.62 10.96 7.25
N SER A 99 -5.74 10.70 8.19
CA SER A 99 -4.76 11.67 8.71
C SER A 99 -3.55 10.94 9.29
N GLY A 100 -2.54 11.69 9.68
CA GLY A 100 -1.29 11.14 10.21
C GLY A 100 -0.21 11.00 9.12
N PRO A 101 0.88 10.28 9.36
CA PRO A 101 1.92 10.06 8.38
C PRO A 101 1.42 9.21 7.20
N HIS A 102 1.91 9.48 5.97
CA HIS A 102 1.57 8.71 4.78
C HIS A 102 2.12 7.28 4.82
N VAL A 103 3.19 7.07 5.56
CA VAL A 103 3.77 5.76 5.81
C VAL A 103 3.70 5.48 7.30
N SER A 104 3.26 4.30 7.68
CA SER A 104 3.22 3.90 9.07
C SER A 104 4.62 3.96 9.69
N GLN A 105 4.74 4.56 10.88
CA GLN A 105 5.99 4.59 11.63
C GLN A 105 6.52 3.19 11.96
N LEU A 106 5.66 2.18 11.99
CA LEU A 106 6.07 0.79 12.18
C LEU A 106 6.93 0.27 11.02
N LEU A 107 6.77 0.81 9.80
CA LEU A 107 7.63 0.48 8.66
C LEU A 107 9.04 1.06 8.75
N TRP A 108 9.29 1.95 9.71
CA TRP A 108 10.62 2.52 9.99
C TRP A 108 11.32 1.85 11.18
N LYS A 109 10.70 0.85 11.76
CA LYS A 109 11.26 0.07 12.86
C LYS A 109 11.87 -1.22 12.36
N ASP A 110 12.89 -1.69 13.06
CA ASP A 110 13.41 -3.03 12.83
C ASP A 110 12.45 -4.07 13.38
N VAL A 111 12.35 -5.18 12.65
CA VAL A 111 11.50 -6.31 13.06
C VAL A 111 12.35 -7.28 13.87
N PRO A 112 11.95 -7.63 15.09
CA PRO A 112 12.68 -8.57 15.93
C PRO A 112 12.46 -10.01 15.41
N ARG A 113 13.27 -10.43 14.45
CA ARG A 113 13.25 -11.82 13.93
C ARG A 113 14.44 -12.59 14.48
N GLY A 114 14.17 -13.41 15.49
CA GLY A 114 15.21 -14.14 16.21
C GLY A 114 16.13 -13.20 16.99
N ALA A 115 17.44 -13.50 16.95
CA ALA A 115 18.46 -12.71 17.66
C ALA A 115 18.90 -11.43 16.93
N ILE A 116 18.55 -11.29 15.65
CA ILE A 116 19.00 -10.18 14.79
C ILE A 116 17.79 -9.41 14.28
N PRO A 117 17.63 -8.13 14.65
CA PRO A 117 16.62 -7.26 14.09
C PRO A 117 16.78 -7.13 12.56
N GLN A 118 15.67 -7.21 11.84
CA GLN A 118 15.68 -7.00 10.38
C GLN A 118 15.15 -5.62 10.04
N SER A 119 15.97 -4.85 9.33
CA SER A 119 15.58 -3.52 8.88
C SER A 119 14.44 -3.58 7.86
N GLN A 120 13.46 -2.70 8.03
CA GLN A 120 12.36 -2.44 7.09
C GLN A 120 12.78 -1.55 5.90
N ARG A 121 14.07 -1.41 5.68
CA ARG A 121 14.58 -0.62 4.55
C ARG A 121 14.28 -1.29 3.22
N ILE A 122 14.18 -0.47 2.19
CA ILE A 122 14.04 -0.90 0.80
C ILE A 122 15.33 -0.63 0.05
N ARG A 123 15.57 -1.41 -1.00
CA ARG A 123 16.63 -1.11 -1.99
C ARG A 123 16.06 -0.23 -3.09
N VAL A 124 16.76 0.83 -3.40
CA VAL A 124 16.47 1.74 -4.50
C VAL A 124 17.73 1.90 -5.34
N LEU A 125 17.60 2.31 -6.61
CA LEU A 125 18.75 2.67 -7.43
C LEU A 125 19.44 3.90 -6.82
N ALA A 126 20.75 3.99 -6.96
CA ALA A 126 21.49 5.15 -6.49
C ALA A 126 20.99 6.45 -7.17
N SER A 127 20.60 6.37 -8.44
CA SER A 127 19.96 7.47 -9.16
C SER A 127 18.60 7.89 -8.60
N GLU A 128 17.88 6.99 -7.94
CA GLU A 128 16.62 7.30 -7.24
C GLU A 128 16.86 7.86 -5.84
N ALA A 129 18.07 7.65 -5.30
CA ALA A 129 18.44 8.04 -3.94
C ALA A 129 19.15 9.40 -3.88
N ALA A 130 19.68 9.88 -5.01
CA ALA A 130 20.49 11.10 -5.06
C ALA A 130 20.05 11.98 -6.22
N ASP A 131 19.95 13.27 -5.95
CA ASP A 131 19.77 14.31 -7.00
C ASP A 131 21.11 14.84 -7.53
N GLY A 132 22.21 14.26 -7.11
CA GLY A 132 23.56 14.73 -7.43
C GLY A 132 24.08 15.84 -6.51
N THR A 133 23.31 16.32 -5.55
CA THR A 133 23.73 17.36 -4.59
C THR A 133 24.45 16.81 -3.38
N GLY A 134 24.39 15.52 -3.16
CA GLY A 134 24.95 14.85 -1.99
C GLY A 134 24.10 14.98 -0.72
N ASP A 135 22.93 15.58 -0.82
CA ASP A 135 21.98 15.66 0.28
C ASP A 135 21.19 14.34 0.37
N ALA A 136 21.32 13.64 1.50
CA ALA A 136 20.66 12.36 1.74
C ALA A 136 19.12 12.47 1.82
N ASP A 137 18.59 13.67 2.01
CA ASP A 137 17.14 13.92 2.08
C ASP A 137 16.52 14.25 0.71
N VAL A 138 17.34 14.46 -0.31
CA VAL A 138 16.86 14.71 -1.68
C VAL A 138 16.78 13.42 -2.46
N VAL A 139 15.61 13.16 -2.98
CA VAL A 139 15.28 11.93 -3.69
C VAL A 139 15.32 12.20 -5.19
N GLY A 140 16.18 11.46 -5.89
CA GLY A 140 16.21 11.47 -7.35
C GLY A 140 14.96 10.84 -7.96
N THR A 141 14.68 11.18 -9.21
CA THR A 141 13.57 10.62 -9.97
C THR A 141 13.98 9.26 -10.56
N GLY A 142 13.18 8.23 -10.28
CA GLY A 142 13.38 6.92 -10.89
C GLY A 142 12.89 6.85 -12.34
N PRO A 143 13.26 5.78 -13.08
CA PRO A 143 12.82 5.57 -14.44
C PRO A 143 11.32 5.31 -14.52
N ASP A 144 10.70 5.82 -15.59
CA ASP A 144 9.31 5.55 -15.92
C ASP A 144 9.23 4.55 -17.09
N TYR A 145 8.20 3.70 -17.05
CA TYR A 145 8.00 2.64 -18.03
C TYR A 145 6.68 2.82 -18.76
N LEU A 146 6.64 2.37 -20.04
CA LEU A 146 5.43 2.39 -20.86
C LEU A 146 4.80 3.80 -20.96
N THR A 147 5.63 4.80 -21.15
CA THR A 147 5.23 6.21 -21.19
C THR A 147 4.67 6.63 -22.55
N ASP A 148 4.83 5.80 -23.58
CA ASP A 148 4.29 6.03 -24.90
C ASP A 148 3.10 5.12 -25.23
N TRP A 149 2.20 5.61 -26.07
CA TRP A 149 0.98 4.92 -26.49
C TRP A 149 1.24 3.58 -27.16
N ASP A 150 2.22 3.52 -28.06
CA ASP A 150 2.47 2.31 -28.86
C ASP A 150 3.02 1.18 -27.99
N ALA A 151 3.92 1.50 -27.06
CA ALA A 151 4.44 0.55 -26.08
C ALA A 151 3.31 0.04 -25.17
N TRP A 152 2.48 0.94 -24.66
CA TRP A 152 1.32 0.57 -23.85
C TRP A 152 0.36 -0.34 -24.62
N LEU A 153 -0.02 0.03 -25.84
CA LEU A 153 -0.95 -0.73 -26.69
C LEU A 153 -0.41 -2.13 -27.04
N ARG A 154 0.88 -2.23 -27.32
CA ARG A 154 1.52 -3.54 -27.56
C ARG A 154 1.41 -4.46 -26.33
N VAL A 155 1.65 -3.94 -25.14
CA VAL A 155 1.48 -4.70 -23.90
C VAL A 155 0.05 -5.16 -23.71
N GLN A 156 -0.95 -4.28 -23.95
CA GLN A 156 -2.37 -4.63 -23.86
C GLN A 156 -2.75 -5.75 -24.85
N ARG A 157 -2.10 -5.80 -26.00
CA ARG A 157 -2.28 -6.86 -27.00
C ARG A 157 -1.46 -8.13 -26.72
N GLY A 158 -0.78 -8.20 -25.60
CA GLY A 158 0.10 -9.34 -25.26
C GLY A 158 1.39 -9.42 -26.08
N VAL A 159 1.74 -8.36 -26.81
CA VAL A 159 2.99 -8.31 -27.58
C VAL A 159 4.14 -7.92 -26.67
N PRO A 160 5.23 -8.68 -26.63
CA PRO A 160 6.40 -8.31 -25.83
C PRO A 160 6.95 -6.94 -26.27
N VAL A 161 7.19 -6.08 -25.30
CA VAL A 161 7.90 -4.82 -25.51
C VAL A 161 9.33 -5.03 -25.04
N ALA A 162 10.29 -4.63 -25.85
CA ALA A 162 11.68 -4.65 -25.44
C ALA A 162 11.83 -3.81 -24.17
N ARG A 163 12.48 -4.37 -23.18
CA ARG A 163 12.82 -3.64 -21.95
C ARG A 163 13.91 -2.64 -22.31
N THR A 164 13.51 -1.46 -22.73
CA THR A 164 14.44 -0.35 -22.98
C THR A 164 15.08 0.17 -21.70
N ASN A 165 14.37 -0.05 -20.57
CA ASN A 165 14.93 0.10 -19.24
C ASN A 165 14.63 -1.19 -18.50
N PRO A 166 15.61 -2.00 -18.14
CA PRO A 166 15.35 -3.13 -17.27
C PRO A 166 14.66 -2.58 -16.00
N PRO A 167 13.66 -3.30 -15.44
CA PRO A 167 13.22 -2.98 -14.10
C PRO A 167 14.49 -2.91 -13.25
N PRO A 168 14.54 -2.04 -12.23
CA PRO A 168 15.67 -2.04 -11.33
C PRO A 168 15.84 -3.47 -10.85
N THR A 169 16.71 -4.17 -11.52
CA THR A 169 17.15 -5.48 -11.09
C THR A 169 17.80 -5.15 -9.77
N LEU A 170 17.39 -5.83 -8.73
CA LEU A 170 18.14 -5.81 -7.48
C LEU A 170 19.51 -6.34 -7.85
N VAL A 171 20.41 -5.47 -8.20
CA VAL A 171 21.72 -5.84 -8.65
C VAL A 171 22.54 -6.16 -7.41
N ASP A 172 23.33 -7.19 -7.56
CA ASP A 172 24.29 -7.70 -6.60
C ASP A 172 25.17 -6.57 -6.04
N PRO A 173 25.42 -6.53 -4.72
CA PRO A 173 26.21 -5.48 -4.10
C PRO A 173 27.68 -5.37 -4.56
N ASP A 174 28.15 -6.27 -5.42
CA ASP A 174 29.58 -6.45 -5.67
C ASP A 174 30.13 -5.84 -6.98
N GLY A 175 29.47 -4.91 -7.66
CA GLY A 175 30.20 -4.22 -8.69
C GLY A 175 29.50 -3.63 -9.90
N ASP A 176 28.23 -3.36 -9.89
CA ASP A 176 27.54 -2.71 -11.01
C ASP A 176 27.46 -1.18 -10.79
N PRO A 177 27.72 -0.37 -11.85
CA PRO A 177 27.56 1.08 -11.79
C PRO A 177 26.14 1.56 -11.46
N ASP A 178 25.13 0.69 -11.51
CA ASP A 178 23.78 0.92 -10.99
C ASP A 178 23.71 0.58 -9.50
N ALA A 179 24.68 1.01 -8.71
CA ALA A 179 24.72 0.79 -7.28
C ALA A 179 23.34 1.01 -6.63
N THR A 180 22.87 0.00 -5.90
CA THR A 180 21.66 0.15 -5.10
C THR A 180 22.02 0.65 -3.70
N VAL A 181 21.23 1.56 -3.18
CA VAL A 181 21.30 1.99 -1.79
C VAL A 181 20.09 1.51 -1.02
N THR A 182 20.23 1.36 0.28
CA THR A 182 19.12 0.99 1.16
C THR A 182 18.66 2.20 1.95
N ARG A 183 17.36 2.48 1.93
CA ARG A 183 16.78 3.57 2.71
C ARG A 183 15.39 3.20 3.25
N HIS A 184 14.86 4.01 4.16
CA HIS A 184 13.47 3.92 4.54
C HIS A 184 12.56 4.41 3.41
N ILE A 185 11.29 4.02 3.46
CA ILE A 185 10.27 4.50 2.53
C ILE A 185 10.03 5.99 2.79
N VAL A 186 10.31 6.84 1.83
CA VAL A 186 10.13 8.29 1.93
C VAL A 186 9.25 8.88 0.84
N THR A 187 9.02 8.14 -0.26
CA THR A 187 8.21 8.60 -1.40
C THR A 187 7.10 7.62 -1.77
N GLY A 188 6.16 8.07 -2.60
CA GLY A 188 5.12 7.21 -3.18
C GLY A 188 5.69 6.10 -4.05
N ARG A 189 6.77 6.37 -4.81
CA ARG A 189 7.49 5.36 -5.61
C ARG A 189 8.10 4.27 -4.71
N ASP A 190 8.72 4.64 -3.63
CA ASP A 190 9.28 3.70 -2.65
C ASP A 190 8.20 2.78 -2.08
N LEU A 191 7.06 3.37 -1.69
CA LEU A 191 5.93 2.64 -1.16
C LEU A 191 5.37 1.65 -2.19
N ALA A 192 5.21 2.07 -3.45
CA ALA A 192 4.75 1.21 -4.53
C ALA A 192 5.73 0.04 -4.78
N ASN A 193 7.04 0.29 -4.75
CA ASN A 193 8.06 -0.74 -4.89
C ASN A 193 8.04 -1.73 -3.72
N LYS A 194 7.84 -1.26 -2.49
CA LYS A 194 7.67 -2.12 -1.32
C LYS A 194 6.46 -3.02 -1.47
N VAL A 195 5.30 -2.45 -1.77
CA VAL A 195 4.02 -3.18 -1.92
C VAL A 195 4.11 -4.21 -3.05
N ARG A 196 4.74 -3.88 -4.18
CA ARG A 196 4.89 -4.79 -5.31
C ARG A 196 5.71 -6.05 -4.98
N ARG A 197 6.68 -5.94 -4.09
CA ARG A 197 7.65 -7.01 -3.77
C ARG A 197 7.33 -7.76 -2.48
N GLN A 198 6.48 -7.21 -1.66
CA GLN A 198 6.17 -7.78 -0.35
C GLN A 198 5.07 -8.85 -0.48
N VAL A 199 5.24 -9.94 0.25
CA VAL A 199 4.13 -10.87 0.51
C VAL A 199 3.06 -10.13 1.31
N PRO A 200 1.80 -10.14 0.88
CA PRO A 200 0.78 -9.21 1.39
C PRO A 200 0.66 -9.16 2.92
N TYR A 201 0.62 -10.30 3.61
CA TYR A 201 0.44 -10.35 5.07
C TYR A 201 1.66 -9.86 5.87
N LEU A 202 2.85 -9.75 5.24
CA LEU A 202 4.08 -9.42 5.98
C LEU A 202 4.02 -8.05 6.64
N ALA A 203 3.38 -7.06 6.02
CA ALA A 203 3.31 -5.71 6.61
C ALA A 203 2.53 -5.69 7.94
N THR A 204 1.41 -6.41 8.01
CA THR A 204 0.59 -6.50 9.21
C THR A 204 1.25 -7.36 10.29
N ARG A 205 1.87 -8.46 9.89
CA ARG A 205 2.64 -9.32 10.78
C ARG A 205 3.84 -8.57 11.36
N ASP A 206 4.63 -7.90 10.52
CA ASP A 206 5.79 -7.13 10.94
C ASP A 206 5.39 -6.01 11.93
N ALA A 207 4.25 -5.35 11.70
CA ALA A 207 3.70 -4.38 12.63
C ALA A 207 3.37 -5.01 14.00
N ALA A 208 2.75 -6.18 14.00
CA ALA A 208 2.45 -6.92 15.24
C ALA A 208 3.75 -7.35 15.96
N GLU A 209 4.75 -7.85 15.25
CA GLU A 209 6.06 -8.21 15.82
C GLU A 209 6.75 -7.00 16.45
N VAL A 210 6.71 -5.83 15.79
CA VAL A 210 7.27 -4.58 16.34
C VAL A 210 6.55 -4.18 17.63
N LEU A 211 5.22 -4.20 17.64
CA LEU A 211 4.42 -3.84 18.82
C LEU A 211 4.68 -4.79 19.99
N LEU A 212 4.74 -6.09 19.73
CA LEU A 212 5.09 -7.09 20.73
C LEU A 212 6.52 -6.89 21.26
N GLY A 213 7.47 -6.61 20.36
CA GLY A 213 8.86 -6.30 20.73
C GLY A 213 9.00 -5.03 21.57
N MET A 214 8.13 -4.05 21.39
CA MET A 214 8.04 -2.84 22.22
C MET A 214 7.39 -3.08 23.58
N GLY A 215 6.88 -4.29 23.84
CA GLY A 215 6.20 -4.61 25.09
C GLY A 215 4.80 -3.97 25.20
N VAL A 216 4.15 -3.67 24.07
CA VAL A 216 2.76 -3.17 24.09
C VAL A 216 1.87 -4.20 24.77
N PRO A 217 1.11 -3.81 25.82
CA PRO A 217 0.29 -4.76 26.55
C PRO A 217 -0.84 -5.31 25.67
N LEU A 218 -1.10 -6.60 25.81
CA LEU A 218 -2.26 -7.23 25.22
C LEU A 218 -3.52 -6.86 26.01
N ASP A 219 -4.70 -7.05 25.39
CA ASP A 219 -5.98 -6.79 26.08
C ASP A 219 -6.06 -7.59 27.39
N PRO A 220 -6.32 -6.94 28.51
CA PRO A 220 -6.38 -7.62 29.84
C PRO A 220 -7.50 -8.65 29.94
N ARG A 221 -8.47 -8.66 29.03
CA ARG A 221 -9.51 -9.66 28.93
C ARG A 221 -9.03 -11.00 28.36
N ILE A 222 -7.88 -10.98 27.66
CA ILE A 222 -7.26 -12.21 27.17
C ILE A 222 -6.74 -13.02 28.37
N PRO A 223 -7.05 -14.32 28.48
CA PRO A 223 -6.60 -15.14 29.60
C PRO A 223 -5.07 -15.11 29.77
N TYR A 224 -4.63 -15.25 31.00
CA TYR A 224 -3.21 -15.32 31.40
C TYR A 224 -2.37 -14.04 31.16
N GLN A 225 -2.99 -12.90 30.81
CA GLN A 225 -2.25 -11.65 30.63
C GLN A 225 -1.82 -11.01 31.98
N GLN A 226 -2.45 -11.37 33.06
CA GLN A 226 -2.13 -10.86 34.40
C GLN A 226 -1.16 -11.79 35.09
N GLY A 227 0.14 -11.54 34.95
CA GLY A 227 1.18 -12.15 35.79
C GLY A 227 1.77 -13.46 35.29
N GLY A 228 1.67 -13.77 34.02
CA GLY A 228 2.43 -14.87 33.38
C GLY A 228 3.92 -14.60 33.33
N ARG A 229 4.74 -15.65 33.35
CA ARG A 229 6.18 -15.60 33.13
C ARG A 229 6.45 -15.01 31.73
N GLY A 230 6.86 -13.74 31.67
CA GLY A 230 7.07 -13.01 30.42
C GLY A 230 6.30 -11.68 30.35
N SER A 231 5.38 -11.42 31.26
CA SER A 231 4.83 -10.07 31.40
C SER A 231 5.87 -9.18 32.05
N SER A 232 6.32 -8.15 31.36
CA SER A 232 7.22 -7.12 31.90
C SER A 232 6.56 -6.26 32.98
N THR A 233 5.29 -6.47 33.25
CA THR A 233 4.56 -5.79 34.31
C THR A 233 4.69 -6.59 35.60
N ALA A 234 5.80 -6.38 36.27
CA ALA A 234 6.00 -6.84 37.65
C ALA A 234 4.94 -6.18 38.53
N GLY A 235 4.00 -6.98 39.05
CA GLY A 235 3.22 -6.52 40.20
C GLY A 235 1.79 -6.93 40.33
N THR A 236 1.22 -7.79 39.50
CA THR A 236 -0.14 -8.25 39.72
C THR A 236 -0.25 -9.78 39.76
N SER A 237 -0.95 -10.24 40.76
CA SER A 237 -1.25 -11.59 41.12
C SER A 237 -1.83 -12.43 39.98
N GLY A 238 -0.95 -12.97 39.13
CA GLY A 238 -1.34 -13.90 38.08
C GLY A 238 -1.00 -15.34 38.45
N ILE A 239 -1.49 -16.28 37.67
CA ILE A 239 -1.20 -17.70 37.81
C ILE A 239 0.30 -17.90 37.60
N ARG A 240 1.03 -18.19 38.67
CA ARG A 240 2.50 -18.35 38.63
C ARG A 240 2.98 -19.62 37.94
N THR A 241 2.10 -20.58 37.70
CA THR A 241 2.42 -21.91 37.19
C THR A 241 2.07 -22.10 35.72
N ALA A 242 1.30 -21.19 35.14
CA ALA A 242 0.97 -21.23 33.72
C ALA A 242 1.10 -19.83 33.12
N GLY A 243 1.65 -19.73 31.92
CA GLY A 243 1.76 -18.48 31.19
C GLY A 243 1.28 -18.67 29.75
N PRO A 244 0.90 -17.59 29.08
CA PRO A 244 0.55 -17.65 27.67
C PRO A 244 1.82 -17.98 26.85
N VAL A 245 1.83 -19.10 26.18
CA VAL A 245 2.94 -19.50 25.29
C VAL A 245 2.41 -19.62 23.85
N ILE A 246 1.66 -20.66 23.57
CA ILE A 246 1.06 -20.91 22.26
C ILE A 246 -0.32 -20.26 22.20
N ASN A 247 -1.17 -20.52 23.19
CA ASN A 247 -2.51 -19.96 23.29
C ASN A 247 -2.49 -18.68 24.14
N PHE A 248 -3.22 -17.66 23.70
CA PHE A 248 -3.40 -16.40 24.41
C PHE A 248 -2.12 -15.57 24.60
N GLY A 249 -1.02 -15.92 23.90
CA GLY A 249 0.24 -15.20 23.96
C GLY A 249 0.59 -14.55 22.62
N SER A 250 1.87 -14.20 22.47
CA SER A 250 2.37 -13.56 21.23
C SER A 250 2.18 -14.41 19.98
N HIS A 251 2.28 -15.73 20.11
CA HIS A 251 2.06 -16.65 18.98
C HIS A 251 0.61 -16.61 18.49
N ASP A 252 -0.34 -16.62 19.41
CA ASP A 252 -1.77 -16.52 19.11
C ASP A 252 -2.12 -15.18 18.43
N VAL A 253 -1.51 -14.08 18.88
CA VAL A 253 -1.66 -12.77 18.24
C VAL A 253 -1.15 -12.80 16.80
N LEU A 254 0.04 -13.36 16.55
CA LEU A 254 0.62 -13.42 15.22
C LEU A 254 -0.17 -14.34 14.29
N GLU A 255 -0.62 -15.48 14.79
CA GLU A 255 -1.48 -16.40 14.04
C GLU A 255 -2.82 -15.75 13.70
N SER A 256 -3.45 -15.10 14.66
CA SER A 256 -4.72 -14.38 14.45
C SER A 256 -4.58 -13.28 13.38
N VAL A 257 -3.50 -12.50 13.43
CA VAL A 257 -3.24 -11.45 12.42
C VAL A 257 -3.09 -12.04 11.03
N VAL A 258 -2.35 -13.13 10.88
CA VAL A 258 -2.13 -13.78 9.58
C VAL A 258 -3.43 -14.40 9.07
N SER A 259 -4.18 -15.10 9.93
CA SER A 259 -5.46 -15.74 9.57
C SER A 259 -6.52 -14.72 9.15
N VAL A 260 -6.67 -13.63 9.89
CA VAL A 260 -7.59 -12.54 9.52
C VAL A 260 -7.17 -11.89 8.20
N PHE A 261 -5.87 -11.74 7.98
CA PHE A 261 -5.39 -11.20 6.71
C PHE A 261 -5.71 -12.12 5.53
N ASP A 262 -5.52 -13.43 5.68
CA ASP A 262 -5.82 -14.41 4.64
C ASP A 262 -7.32 -14.43 4.29
N LEU A 263 -8.19 -14.44 5.30
CA LEU A 263 -9.63 -14.32 5.11
C LEU A 263 -10.02 -13.03 4.38
N ALA A 264 -9.44 -11.90 4.78
CA ALA A 264 -9.68 -10.62 4.12
C ALA A 264 -9.19 -10.63 2.65
N GLN A 265 -8.04 -11.25 2.38
CA GLN A 265 -7.48 -11.34 1.05
C GLN A 265 -8.34 -12.21 0.13
N THR A 266 -8.78 -13.37 0.60
CA THR A 266 -9.66 -14.25 -0.18
C THR A 266 -11.02 -13.61 -0.46
N ALA A 267 -11.59 -12.88 0.51
CA ALA A 267 -12.79 -12.09 0.32
C ALA A 267 -12.60 -10.97 -0.72
N CYS A 268 -11.46 -10.26 -0.66
CA CYS A 268 -11.10 -9.26 -1.67
C CYS A 268 -10.99 -9.89 -3.07
N TRP A 269 -10.35 -11.05 -3.20
CA TRP A 269 -10.23 -11.75 -4.47
C TRP A 269 -11.58 -12.20 -5.03
N TYR A 270 -12.46 -12.72 -4.17
CA TYR A 270 -13.82 -13.07 -4.56
C TYR A 270 -14.56 -11.85 -5.13
N ARG A 271 -14.56 -10.73 -4.40
CA ARG A 271 -15.22 -9.50 -4.84
C ARG A 271 -14.59 -8.94 -6.12
N LYS A 272 -13.26 -8.86 -6.17
CA LYS A 272 -12.52 -8.30 -7.30
C LYS A 272 -12.72 -9.10 -8.59
N TRP A 273 -12.56 -10.42 -8.52
CA TRP A 273 -12.45 -11.26 -9.70
C TRP A 273 -13.77 -11.90 -10.14
N LEU A 274 -14.70 -12.12 -9.23
CA LEU A 274 -15.95 -12.80 -9.52
C LEU A 274 -17.17 -11.88 -9.51
N VAL A 275 -17.20 -10.89 -8.62
CA VAL A 275 -18.36 -10.02 -8.46
C VAL A 275 -18.22 -8.72 -9.25
N HIS A 276 -17.24 -7.90 -8.91
CA HIS A 276 -17.16 -6.54 -9.44
C HIS A 276 -16.48 -6.47 -10.79
N ARG A 277 -15.43 -7.25 -11.04
CA ARG A 277 -14.69 -7.31 -12.31
C ARG A 277 -14.30 -5.93 -12.84
N ARG A 278 -13.96 -5.02 -11.95
CA ARG A 278 -13.55 -3.67 -12.31
C ARG A 278 -12.32 -3.70 -13.19
N LEU A 279 -12.29 -2.87 -14.23
CA LEU A 279 -11.09 -2.65 -15.02
C LEU A 279 -9.96 -2.10 -14.15
N ARG A 280 -8.75 -2.48 -14.48
CA ARG A 280 -7.56 -1.89 -13.87
C ARG A 280 -7.43 -0.42 -14.31
N PRO A 281 -6.87 0.46 -13.49
CA PRO A 281 -6.73 1.88 -13.82
C PRO A 281 -5.98 2.12 -15.13
N GLU A 282 -4.92 1.37 -15.40
CA GLU A 282 -4.14 1.48 -16.63
C GLU A 282 -4.95 1.09 -17.88
N GLU A 283 -5.87 0.14 -17.78
CA GLU A 283 -6.73 -0.26 -18.88
C GLU A 283 -7.84 0.78 -19.08
N TYR A 284 -8.44 1.25 -18.01
CA TYR A 284 -9.50 2.27 -18.08
C TYR A 284 -8.96 3.58 -18.69
N ALA A 285 -7.82 4.07 -18.19
CA ALA A 285 -7.18 5.27 -18.71
C ALA A 285 -6.76 5.10 -20.18
N GLY A 286 -6.26 3.92 -20.55
CA GLY A 286 -5.93 3.62 -21.93
C GLY A 286 -7.14 3.61 -22.87
N ARG A 287 -8.31 3.14 -22.42
CA ARG A 287 -9.56 3.21 -23.17
C ARG A 287 -10.00 4.65 -23.40
N LEU A 288 -9.91 5.50 -22.38
CA LEU A 288 -10.19 6.94 -22.53
C LEU A 288 -9.25 7.60 -23.54
N GLU A 289 -7.96 7.27 -23.51
CA GLU A 289 -7.00 7.79 -24.46
C GLU A 289 -7.26 7.27 -25.88
N ALA A 290 -7.67 6.00 -26.03
CA ALA A 290 -8.07 5.44 -27.33
C ALA A 290 -9.28 6.19 -27.92
N GLU A 291 -10.27 6.49 -27.09
CA GLU A 291 -11.45 7.26 -27.48
C GLU A 291 -11.04 8.68 -27.90
N ARG A 292 -10.23 9.35 -27.08
CA ARG A 292 -9.70 10.68 -27.39
C ARG A 292 -8.94 10.73 -28.73
N ARG A 293 -8.25 9.65 -29.08
CA ARG A 293 -7.54 9.51 -30.36
C ARG A 293 -8.41 9.07 -31.51
N GLY A 294 -9.71 8.84 -31.29
CA GLY A 294 -10.61 8.30 -32.30
C GLY A 294 -10.34 6.84 -32.67
N ALA A 295 -9.56 6.11 -31.87
CA ALA A 295 -9.22 4.72 -32.11
C ALA A 295 -10.21 3.72 -31.49
N ALA A 296 -11.16 4.19 -30.69
CA ALA A 296 -12.11 3.34 -29.96
C ALA A 296 -13.04 2.53 -30.88
N SER A 297 -13.33 3.04 -32.08
CA SER A 297 -14.16 2.34 -33.07
C SER A 297 -13.42 1.24 -33.84
N ALA A 298 -12.11 1.11 -33.67
CA ALA A 298 -11.28 0.21 -34.45
C ALA A 298 -11.07 -1.19 -33.82
N GLY A 299 -11.87 -1.57 -32.78
CA GLY A 299 -11.69 -2.85 -32.10
C GLY A 299 -10.32 -2.97 -31.40
N ALA A 300 -9.74 -1.85 -31.01
CA ALA A 300 -8.45 -1.82 -30.32
C ALA A 300 -8.53 -2.46 -28.91
N PHE A 301 -9.74 -2.60 -28.37
CA PHE A 301 -10.02 -3.28 -27.11
C PHE A 301 -11.06 -4.36 -27.34
N PRO A 302 -10.86 -5.57 -26.81
CA PRO A 302 -11.85 -6.65 -26.88
C PRO A 302 -13.11 -6.35 -26.11
#